data_bbf368067f98f46f896f1433ec7592d0
#
_entry.id   bbf368067f98f46f896f1433ec7592d0
#
_cell.length_a   1.000
_cell.length_b   1.000
_cell.length_c   1.000
_cell.angle_alpha   90.00
_cell.angle_beta   90.00
_cell.angle_gamma   90.00
#
_symmetry.space_group_name_H-M   'P 1'
#
loop_
_entity.id
_entity.type
_entity.pdbx_description
1 polymer ?
#
loop_
_entity_poly.entity_id
_entity_poly.type
_entity_poly.pdbx_seq_one_letter_code
_entity_poly.pdbx_strand_id
1 'polypeptide(L)'
;MRRVLDNLKSPLLLGHFAVEGARPGGGEFVFHLVGSYAVPRASLPLEVRYLALGHVHRQQQVSEAPVAWYPGSLVQLDFGEGEAAERGALLVELPPSGPP
;
A
#
# COMPACT_ATOMS: atom_id res chain seq x y z
N MET A 1 17.28 0.73 5.22
CA MET A 1 15.94 0.67 5.84
C MET A 1 15.85 -0.33 6.99
N ARG A 2 16.29 -1.58 6.81
CA ARG A 2 16.20 -2.62 7.85
C ARG A 2 16.87 -2.24 9.17
N ARG A 3 18.03 -1.59 9.12
CA ARG A 3 18.74 -1.17 10.34
C ARG A 3 17.92 -0.20 11.20
N VAL A 4 17.15 0.66 10.54
CA VAL A 4 16.27 1.60 11.26
C VAL A 4 15.12 0.83 11.91
N LEU A 5 14.55 -0.14 11.19
CA LEU A 5 13.42 -0.93 11.67
C LEU A 5 13.80 -1.86 12.81
N ASP A 6 15.03 -2.38 12.82
CA ASP A 6 15.51 -3.31 13.85
C ASP A 6 15.47 -2.70 15.26
N ASN A 7 15.50 -1.39 15.37
CA ASN A 7 15.45 -0.69 16.66
C ASN A 7 14.02 -0.37 17.11
N LEU A 8 13.01 -0.73 16.32
CA LEU A 8 11.61 -0.43 16.61
C LEU A 8 10.86 -1.69 17.04
N LYS A 9 10.00 -1.56 18.07
CA LYS A 9 9.23 -2.70 18.57
C LYS A 9 8.06 -3.07 17.68
N SER A 10 7.39 -2.10 17.08
CA SER A 10 6.22 -2.33 16.21
C SER A 10 6.25 -1.33 15.08
N PRO A 11 7.22 -1.46 14.16
CA PRO A 11 7.43 -0.44 13.15
C PRO A 11 6.30 -0.37 12.14
N LEU A 12 5.89 0.86 11.87
CA LEU A 12 5.00 1.20 10.77
C LEU A 12 5.85 1.88 9.71
N LEU A 13 5.56 1.57 8.46
CA LEU A 13 6.22 2.25 7.36
C LEU A 13 5.18 2.89 6.46
N LEU A 14 5.41 4.14 6.09
CA LEU A 14 4.59 4.84 5.11
C LEU A 14 5.38 4.96 3.83
N GLY A 15 4.75 4.68 2.71
CA GLY A 15 5.41 4.75 1.43
C GLY A 15 4.49 5.28 0.34
N HIS A 16 5.07 5.89 -0.67
CA HIS A 16 4.35 6.37 -1.83
C HIS A 16 5.03 5.82 -3.07
N PHE A 17 4.66 4.61 -3.45
CA PHE A 17 5.24 3.93 -4.61
C PHE A 17 4.30 2.84 -5.12
N ALA A 18 4.56 2.37 -6.33
CA ALA A 18 3.80 1.28 -6.92
C ALA A 18 4.40 -0.06 -6.49
N VAL A 19 3.54 -1.00 -6.07
CA VAL A 19 3.91 -2.39 -5.82
C VAL A 19 3.49 -3.22 -7.03
N GLU A 20 4.36 -4.12 -7.45
CA GLU A 20 4.11 -4.99 -8.59
C GLU A 20 2.81 -5.79 -8.40
N GLY A 21 1.97 -5.78 -9.42
CA GLY A 21 0.70 -6.49 -9.41
C GLY A 21 -0.46 -5.71 -8.81
N ALA A 22 -0.25 -4.51 -8.29
CA ALA A 22 -1.35 -3.68 -7.80
C ALA A 22 -2.28 -3.30 -8.95
N ARG A 23 -3.58 -3.24 -8.67
CA ARG A 23 -4.60 -2.88 -9.66
C ARG A 23 -4.77 -1.37 -9.71
N PRO A 24 -4.69 -0.75 -10.89
CA PRO A 24 -4.89 0.69 -11.00
C PRO A 24 -6.34 1.07 -10.74
N GLY A 25 -6.53 2.26 -10.15
CA GLY A 25 -7.86 2.82 -9.94
C GLY A 25 -8.25 3.87 -10.96
N GLY A 26 -7.31 4.26 -11.81
CA GLY A 26 -7.44 5.34 -12.76
C GLY A 26 -6.72 6.59 -12.27
N GLY A 27 -6.30 7.44 -13.19
CA GLY A 27 -5.59 8.66 -12.87
C GLY A 27 -4.11 8.54 -12.60
N GLU A 28 -3.61 7.35 -12.26
CA GLU A 28 -2.19 7.10 -12.12
C GLU A 28 -1.59 6.56 -13.43
N PHE A 29 -0.26 6.63 -13.54
CA PHE A 29 0.44 6.08 -14.70
C PHE A 29 0.57 4.57 -14.56
N VAL A 30 -0.07 3.82 -15.48
CA VAL A 30 -0.16 2.37 -15.43
C VAL A 30 1.22 1.69 -15.49
N PHE A 31 2.15 2.26 -16.24
CA PHE A 31 3.49 1.68 -16.36
C PHE A 31 4.26 1.64 -15.04
N HIS A 32 3.85 2.41 -14.04
CA HIS A 32 4.45 2.36 -12.71
C HIS A 32 4.10 1.07 -11.95
N LEU A 33 3.13 0.30 -12.44
CA LEU A 33 2.66 -0.92 -11.77
C LEU A 33 3.36 -2.18 -12.28
N VAL A 34 4.19 -2.06 -13.32
CA VAL A 34 4.85 -3.20 -13.96
C VAL A 34 6.33 -2.91 -14.21
N GLY A 35 7.09 -3.98 -14.39
CA GLY A 35 8.48 -3.91 -14.77
C GLY A 35 9.36 -3.18 -13.77
N SER A 36 10.30 -2.41 -14.27
CA SER A 36 11.28 -1.71 -13.45
C SER A 36 10.72 -0.50 -12.69
N TYR A 37 9.47 -0.13 -12.94
CA TYR A 37 8.84 1.00 -12.27
C TYR A 37 8.06 0.60 -11.02
N ALA A 38 7.89 -0.70 -10.77
CA ALA A 38 7.16 -1.20 -9.62
C ALA A 38 8.09 -1.94 -8.66
N VAL A 39 7.83 -1.78 -7.36
CA VAL A 39 8.58 -2.49 -6.34
C VAL A 39 8.07 -3.93 -6.26
N PRO A 40 8.94 -4.94 -6.37
CA PRO A 40 8.51 -6.33 -6.20
C PRO A 40 8.01 -6.57 -4.77
N ARG A 41 6.98 -7.39 -4.63
CA ARG A 41 6.46 -7.75 -3.29
C ARG A 41 7.53 -8.38 -2.41
N ALA A 42 8.43 -9.18 -2.98
CA ALA A 42 9.49 -9.82 -2.24
C ALA A 42 10.50 -8.84 -1.66
N SER A 43 10.53 -7.60 -2.15
CA SER A 43 11.42 -6.56 -1.66
C SER A 43 10.84 -5.77 -0.49
N LEU A 44 9.57 -6.00 -0.14
CA LEU A 44 8.95 -5.29 0.98
C LEU A 44 9.57 -5.79 2.30
N PRO A 45 9.83 -4.87 3.26
CA PRO A 45 10.48 -5.26 4.50
C PRO A 45 9.55 -6.07 5.41
N LEU A 46 9.96 -7.28 5.76
CA LEU A 46 9.17 -8.18 6.60
C LEU A 46 9.08 -7.72 8.05
N GLU A 47 9.96 -6.82 8.45
CA GLU A 47 10.07 -6.35 9.82
C GLU A 47 8.97 -5.38 10.23
N VAL A 48 8.29 -4.77 9.26
CA VAL A 48 7.21 -3.82 9.57
C VAL A 48 5.93 -4.57 9.89
N ARG A 49 5.17 -4.05 10.86
CA ARG A 49 3.86 -4.59 11.19
C ARG A 49 2.81 -4.20 10.17
N TYR A 50 2.94 -3.01 9.63
CA TYR A 50 2.00 -2.50 8.65
C TYR A 50 2.69 -1.54 7.70
N LEU A 51 2.46 -1.71 6.42
CA LEU A 51 2.95 -0.84 5.37
C LEU A 51 1.76 -0.07 4.79
N ALA A 52 1.71 1.23 5.09
CA ALA A 52 0.67 2.11 4.59
C ALA A 52 1.15 2.74 3.29
N LEU A 53 0.46 2.47 2.21
CA LEU A 53 0.88 2.87 0.87
C LEU A 53 -0.03 3.92 0.28
N GLY A 54 0.56 4.88 -0.43
CA GLY A 54 -0.13 5.80 -1.31
C GLY A 54 0.32 5.60 -2.74
N HIS A 55 -0.22 6.36 -3.66
CA HIS A 55 0.05 6.38 -5.08
C HIS A 55 -1.04 5.69 -5.91
N VAL A 56 -1.40 4.45 -5.61
CA VAL A 56 -2.42 3.73 -6.36
C VAL A 56 -3.81 4.13 -5.85
N HIS A 57 -4.72 4.47 -6.75
CA HIS A 57 -6.00 5.08 -6.42
C HIS A 57 -7.11 4.07 -6.09
N ARG A 58 -6.82 2.78 -6.13
CA ARG A 58 -7.78 1.74 -5.82
C ARG A 58 -7.47 1.11 -4.47
N GLN A 59 -8.46 1.08 -3.57
CA GLN A 59 -8.32 0.44 -2.27
C GLN A 59 -8.08 -1.05 -2.44
N GLN A 60 -6.99 -1.56 -1.88
CA GLN A 60 -6.62 -2.96 -2.03
C GLN A 60 -5.50 -3.36 -1.08
N GLN A 61 -5.50 -4.61 -0.68
CA GLN A 61 -4.36 -5.22 -0.01
C GLN A 61 -3.40 -5.77 -1.06
N VAL A 62 -2.12 -5.49 -0.92
CA VAL A 62 -1.10 -5.94 -1.88
C VAL A 62 -0.09 -6.91 -1.28
N SER A 63 -0.09 -7.08 0.04
CA SER A 63 0.79 -8.04 0.70
C SER A 63 0.21 -8.48 2.03
N GLU A 64 0.45 -9.73 2.39
CA GLU A 64 0.05 -10.27 3.69
C GLU A 64 1.24 -10.33 4.66
N ALA A 65 2.46 -10.38 4.16
CA ALA A 65 3.67 -10.41 4.96
C ALA A 65 4.76 -9.59 4.28
N PRO A 66 4.94 -8.34 4.66
CA PRO A 66 4.19 -7.57 5.65
C PRO A 66 2.77 -7.25 5.17
N VAL A 67 1.87 -6.97 6.10
CA VAL A 67 0.53 -6.49 5.73
C VAL A 67 0.69 -5.12 5.10
N ALA A 68 0.21 -4.97 3.87
CA ALA A 68 0.35 -3.74 3.10
C ALA A 68 -0.92 -3.44 2.33
N TRP A 69 -1.39 -2.20 2.45
CA TRP A 69 -2.61 -1.75 1.81
C TRP A 69 -2.44 -0.39 1.14
N TYR A 70 -3.14 -0.21 0.02
CA TYR A 70 -3.45 1.10 -0.53
C TYR A 70 -4.86 1.46 -0.09
N PRO A 71 -5.06 2.62 0.54
CA PRO A 71 -6.43 3.06 0.87
C PRO A 71 -7.19 3.55 -0.35
N GLY A 72 -6.50 3.88 -1.43
CA GLY A 72 -7.12 4.42 -2.62
C GLY A 72 -7.43 5.91 -2.49
N SER A 73 -8.29 6.40 -3.37
CA SER A 73 -8.71 7.80 -3.37
C SER A 73 -9.79 8.04 -2.32
N LEU A 74 -9.71 9.17 -1.61
CA LEU A 74 -10.76 9.60 -0.69
C LEU A 74 -12.04 9.94 -1.44
N VAL A 75 -11.87 10.58 -2.58
CA VAL A 75 -12.98 10.99 -3.45
C VAL A 75 -12.61 10.67 -4.87
N GLN A 76 -13.61 10.66 -5.76
CA GLN A 76 -13.33 10.49 -7.18
C GLN A 76 -12.66 11.75 -7.71
N LEU A 77 -11.43 11.58 -8.22
CA LEU A 77 -10.64 12.68 -8.74
C LEU A 77 -10.81 12.87 -10.24
N ASP A 78 -11.17 11.80 -10.97
CA ASP A 78 -11.43 11.86 -12.40
C ASP A 78 -12.38 10.72 -12.81
N PHE A 79 -12.80 10.73 -14.08
CA PHE A 79 -13.72 9.72 -14.59
C PHE A 79 -13.10 8.34 -14.72
N GLY A 80 -11.76 8.25 -14.81
CA GLY A 80 -11.05 6.99 -14.92
C GLY A 80 -11.09 6.15 -13.66
N GLU A 81 -11.41 6.75 -12.50
CA GLU A 81 -11.44 6.02 -11.23
C GLU A 81 -12.70 5.15 -11.06
N GLY A 82 -13.76 5.42 -11.84
CA GLY A 82 -15.00 4.64 -11.79
C GLY A 82 -15.85 4.93 -10.57
N GLU A 83 -17.16 4.81 -10.74
CA GLU A 83 -18.11 5.10 -9.64
C GLU A 83 -18.23 3.94 -8.65
N ALA A 84 -18.00 2.72 -9.12
CA ALA A 84 -18.13 1.52 -8.31
C ALA A 84 -16.96 1.27 -7.37
N ALA A 85 -15.86 2.00 -7.51
CA ALA A 85 -14.69 1.83 -6.66
C ALA A 85 -14.98 2.33 -5.25
N GLU A 86 -14.53 1.57 -4.25
CA GLU A 86 -14.63 2.02 -2.85
C GLU A 86 -13.70 3.19 -2.62
N ARG A 87 -14.22 4.20 -1.93
CA ARG A 87 -13.46 5.42 -1.60
C ARG A 87 -13.55 5.69 -0.11
N GLY A 88 -12.49 6.26 0.41
CA GLY A 88 -12.42 6.59 1.82
C GLY A 88 -11.02 6.36 2.36
N ALA A 89 -10.94 6.20 3.66
CA ALA A 89 -9.70 5.92 4.35
C ALA A 89 -9.79 4.55 5.02
N LEU A 90 -8.64 3.99 5.37
CA LEU A 90 -8.56 2.75 6.12
C LEU A 90 -8.24 3.05 7.58
N LEU A 91 -9.04 2.49 8.49
CA LEU A 91 -8.72 2.51 9.90
C LEU A 91 -7.94 1.22 10.20
N VAL A 92 -6.73 1.38 10.71
CA VAL A 92 -5.85 0.26 10.99
C VAL A 92 -5.67 0.12 12.49
N GLU A 93 -6.05 -1.02 13.03
CA GLU A 93 -5.85 -1.34 14.45
C GLU A 93 -4.60 -2.21 14.60
N LEU A 94 -3.72 -1.81 15.49
CA LEU A 94 -2.49 -2.54 15.79
C LEU A 94 -2.55 -3.06 17.22
N PRO A 95 -3.05 -4.30 17.42
CA PRO A 95 -3.09 -4.86 18.77
C PRO A 95 -1.68 -5.08 19.31
N PRO A 96 -1.50 -5.21 20.64
CA PRO A 96 -0.18 -5.44 21.22
C PRO A 96 0.53 -6.66 20.65
N SER A 97 -0.22 -7.66 20.21
CA SER A 97 0.30 -8.84 19.54
C SER A 97 -0.72 -9.30 18.51
N GLY A 98 -0.25 -10.03 17.50
CA GLY A 98 -1.10 -10.51 16.43
C GLY A 98 -1.16 -9.55 15.26
N PRO A 99 -1.87 -9.92 14.18
CA PRO A 99 -1.91 -9.12 12.95
C PRO A 99 -2.75 -7.86 13.10
N PRO A 100 -2.44 -6.85 12.28
CA PRO A 100 -3.25 -5.63 12.22
C PRO A 100 -4.64 -5.88 11.67
#